data_8473542722efac56aa2393ab854410aa
#
_entry.id   8473542722efac56aa2393ab854410aa
#
_cell.length_a   1.000
_cell.length_b   1.000
_cell.length_c   1.000
_cell.angle_alpha   90.00
_cell.angle_beta   90.00
_cell.angle_gamma   90.00
#
_symmetry.space_group_name_H-M   'P 1'
#
loop_
_entity.id
_entity.type
_entity.pdbx_description
1 polymer ?
#
loop_
_entity_poly.entity_id
_entity_poly.type
_entity_poly.pdbx_seq_one_letter_code
_entity_poly.pdbx_strand_id
1 'polypeptide(L)'
;MRNGQTKPGYNLQIGTENQFITDFALFPNPTDTLTMIPFLQSFSNRYDRMAHTVVADFGYGSEENYRFMSENGMEAYVKYNYFHMEQRPRFKPDPFKAENFYYNEEHDFCICPMGQRMRRIGTIHVKTASGYVSENARYRAVRCEGCPLRCRCFKAKGNRTIELNHRLRKYRQKAKEQLCSEEGLKHRGQRC
;
A
#
# COMPACT_ATOMS: atom_id res chain seq x y z
N MET A 1 3.06 6.04 22.30
CA MET A 1 3.60 5.36 23.49
C MET A 1 2.44 5.03 24.41
N ARG A 2 2.50 3.91 25.16
CA ARG A 2 1.37 3.45 25.99
C ARG A 2 1.05 4.33 27.21
N ASN A 3 1.93 5.25 27.58
CA ASN A 3 1.79 6.11 28.76
C ASN A 3 1.38 7.56 28.44
N GLY A 4 0.99 7.87 27.19
CA GLY A 4 0.56 9.20 26.78
C GLY A 4 1.65 10.29 26.78
N GLN A 5 2.90 9.96 27.10
CA GLN A 5 4.00 10.92 27.08
C GLN A 5 4.58 11.05 25.67
N THR A 6 4.69 12.27 25.19
CA THR A 6 5.45 12.60 23.96
C THR A 6 6.93 12.72 24.31
N LYS A 7 7.77 11.91 23.70
CA LYS A 7 9.23 12.00 23.85
C LYS A 7 9.84 12.27 22.48
N PRO A 8 10.91 13.09 22.40
CA PRO A 8 11.68 13.22 21.19
C PRO A 8 12.29 11.86 20.84
N GLY A 9 12.25 11.50 19.56
CA GLY A 9 12.80 10.25 19.07
C GLY A 9 13.10 10.37 17.59
N TYR A 10 14.13 9.66 17.17
CA TYR A 10 14.49 9.52 15.76
C TYR A 10 14.10 8.14 15.27
N ASN A 11 13.78 8.05 13.98
CA ASN A 11 13.58 6.81 13.28
C ASN A 11 14.91 6.39 12.65
N LEU A 12 15.51 5.31 13.17
CA LEU A 12 16.74 4.74 12.64
C LEU A 12 16.39 3.72 11.58
N GLN A 13 16.82 3.96 10.34
CA GLN A 13 16.77 3.00 9.25
C GLN A 13 18.12 2.31 9.12
N ILE A 14 18.10 0.99 8.97
CA ILE A 14 19.29 0.15 8.80
C ILE A 14 19.08 -0.74 7.58
N GLY A 15 19.99 -0.67 6.61
CA GLY A 15 20.09 -1.60 5.51
C GLY A 15 21.09 -2.70 5.84
N THR A 16 20.69 -3.95 5.57
CA THR A 16 21.55 -5.11 5.80
C THR A 16 21.61 -5.99 4.56
N GLU A 17 22.77 -6.60 4.31
CA GLU A 17 22.98 -7.61 3.30
C GLU A 17 23.93 -8.68 3.87
N ASN A 18 23.56 -9.96 3.75
CA ASN A 18 24.38 -11.07 4.24
C ASN A 18 24.85 -10.91 5.70
N GLN A 19 23.97 -10.40 6.58
CA GLN A 19 24.23 -10.11 8.00
C GLN A 19 25.17 -8.93 8.28
N PHE A 20 25.60 -8.20 7.25
CA PHE A 20 26.38 -6.97 7.42
C PHE A 20 25.47 -5.74 7.29
N ILE A 21 25.74 -4.72 8.09
CA ILE A 21 25.12 -3.41 7.92
C ILE A 21 25.77 -2.74 6.71
N THR A 22 24.98 -2.48 5.68
CA THR A 22 25.42 -1.83 4.45
C THR A 22 25.22 -0.31 4.51
N ASP A 23 24.12 0.13 5.13
CA ASP A 23 23.86 1.56 5.31
C ASP A 23 22.99 1.81 6.54
N PHE A 24 23.02 3.05 7.07
CA PHE A 24 22.10 3.49 8.09
C PHE A 24 21.81 4.98 7.94
N ALA A 25 20.62 5.41 8.36
CA ALA A 25 20.23 6.81 8.37
C ALA A 25 19.24 7.11 9.51
N LEU A 26 19.32 8.32 10.05
CA LEU A 26 18.43 8.82 11.08
C LEU A 26 17.43 9.80 10.47
N PHE A 27 16.15 9.61 10.76
CA PHE A 27 15.08 10.46 10.28
C PHE A 27 14.25 11.04 11.43
N PRO A 28 13.80 12.28 11.35
CA PRO A 28 12.89 12.87 12.32
C PRO A 28 11.43 12.36 12.14
N ASN A 29 11.15 11.65 11.06
CA ASN A 29 9.81 11.17 10.73
C ASN A 29 9.40 10.01 11.65
N PRO A 30 8.23 10.06 12.28
CA PRO A 30 7.77 9.01 13.20
C PRO A 30 7.35 7.70 12.51
N THR A 31 7.19 7.72 11.17
CA THR A 31 6.74 6.57 10.36
C THR A 31 7.70 6.28 9.23
N ASP A 32 7.77 5.02 8.82
CA ASP A 32 8.72 4.51 7.84
C ASP A 32 8.39 4.91 6.39
N THR A 33 7.14 5.22 6.11
CA THR A 33 6.66 5.49 4.74
C THR A 33 7.46 6.56 4.00
N LEU A 34 7.90 7.60 4.73
CA LEU A 34 8.63 8.74 4.15
C LEU A 34 10.16 8.55 4.17
N THR A 35 10.66 7.48 4.76
CA THR A 35 12.10 7.28 4.96
C THR A 35 12.75 6.39 3.90
N MET A 36 11.96 5.56 3.19
CA MET A 36 12.50 4.60 2.21
C MET A 36 13.25 5.27 1.06
N ILE A 37 12.62 6.23 0.38
CA ILE A 37 13.23 6.88 -0.79
C ILE A 37 14.51 7.62 -0.40
N PRO A 38 14.53 8.50 0.63
CA PRO A 38 15.77 9.13 1.08
C PRO A 38 16.85 8.13 1.50
N PHE A 39 16.45 7.01 2.12
CA PHE A 39 17.39 5.96 2.51
C PHE A 39 18.02 5.27 1.29
N LEU A 40 17.22 4.87 0.30
CA LEU A 40 17.71 4.24 -0.93
C LEU A 40 18.58 5.21 -1.76
N GLN A 41 18.26 6.50 -1.74
CA GLN A 41 19.09 7.54 -2.36
C GLN A 41 20.42 7.70 -1.63
N SER A 42 20.44 7.67 -0.29
CA SER A 42 21.67 7.68 0.51
C SER A 42 22.56 6.48 0.17
N PHE A 43 21.96 5.30 0.10
CA PHE A 43 22.64 4.08 -0.34
C PHE A 43 23.24 4.23 -1.74
N SER A 44 22.48 4.73 -2.70
CA SER A 44 22.95 4.94 -4.08
C SER A 44 24.12 5.93 -4.13
N ASN A 45 24.05 7.01 -3.39
CA ASN A 45 25.13 8.01 -3.31
C ASN A 45 26.42 7.44 -2.70
N ARG A 46 26.29 6.49 -1.77
CA ARG A 46 27.44 5.85 -1.10
C ARG A 46 28.12 4.82 -1.98
N TYR A 47 27.35 4.04 -2.74
CA TYR A 47 27.84 2.88 -3.50
C TYR A 47 27.86 3.10 -5.00
N ASP A 48 27.47 4.27 -5.49
CA ASP A 48 27.34 4.62 -6.92
C ASP A 48 26.47 3.60 -7.71
N ARG A 49 25.49 3.02 -7.04
CA ARG A 49 24.53 2.07 -7.60
C ARG A 49 23.27 1.97 -6.78
N MET A 50 22.15 1.66 -7.41
CA MET A 50 20.91 1.29 -6.73
C MET A 50 20.95 -0.16 -6.24
N ALA A 51 20.20 -0.44 -5.18
CA ALA A 51 19.95 -1.82 -4.75
C ALA A 51 19.15 -2.57 -5.82
N HIS A 52 19.55 -3.79 -6.15
CA HIS A 52 18.79 -4.62 -7.09
C HIS A 52 17.49 -5.14 -6.48
N THR A 53 17.59 -5.64 -5.26
CA THR A 53 16.47 -6.23 -4.51
C THR A 53 16.26 -5.49 -3.20
N VAL A 54 15.01 -5.13 -2.89
CA VAL A 54 14.63 -4.45 -1.65
C VAL A 54 13.61 -5.30 -0.91
N VAL A 55 13.97 -5.73 0.30
CA VAL A 55 13.09 -6.46 1.22
C VAL A 55 12.73 -5.55 2.38
N ALA A 56 11.45 -5.25 2.58
CA ALA A 56 11.03 -4.34 3.64
C ALA A 56 9.64 -4.70 4.20
N ASP A 57 9.35 -4.18 5.39
CA ASP A 57 8.09 -4.44 6.07
C ASP A 57 6.94 -3.55 5.53
N PHE A 58 5.73 -3.78 6.06
CA PHE A 58 4.49 -3.13 5.57
C PHE A 58 4.47 -1.60 5.77
N GLY A 59 5.26 -1.06 6.68
CA GLY A 59 5.42 0.39 6.89
C GLY A 59 5.87 1.15 5.63
N TYR A 60 6.52 0.46 4.72
CA TYR A 60 7.04 1.02 3.46
C TYR A 60 6.11 0.83 2.25
N GLY A 61 5.00 0.10 2.38
CA GLY A 61 4.10 -0.30 1.29
C GLY A 61 3.21 0.83 0.77
N SER A 62 3.76 1.95 0.32
CA SER A 62 3.05 3.09 -0.29
C SER A 62 3.14 3.09 -1.81
N GLU A 63 2.22 3.79 -2.50
CA GLU A 63 2.27 3.96 -3.96
C GLU A 63 3.57 4.62 -4.42
N GLU A 64 3.99 5.66 -3.71
CA GLU A 64 5.20 6.43 -3.99
C GLU A 64 6.45 5.54 -3.93
N ASN A 65 6.59 4.74 -2.87
CA ASN A 65 7.72 3.84 -2.68
C ASN A 65 7.75 2.73 -3.74
N TYR A 66 6.61 2.09 -4.02
CA TYR A 66 6.54 1.08 -5.09
C TYR A 66 6.86 1.66 -6.47
N ARG A 67 6.36 2.87 -6.75
CA ARG A 67 6.66 3.57 -7.98
C ARG A 67 8.15 3.86 -8.11
N PHE A 68 8.76 4.42 -7.06
CA PHE A 68 10.20 4.71 -7.03
C PHE A 68 11.03 3.46 -7.31
N MET A 69 10.74 2.35 -6.62
CA MET A 69 11.45 1.09 -6.85
C MET A 69 11.27 0.57 -8.27
N SER A 70 10.05 0.64 -8.81
CA SER A 70 9.75 0.20 -10.18
C SER A 70 10.45 1.03 -11.23
N GLU A 71 10.50 2.36 -11.07
CA GLU A 71 11.17 3.30 -12.00
C GLU A 71 12.70 3.14 -11.98
N ASN A 72 13.26 2.67 -10.87
CA ASN A 72 14.69 2.39 -10.73
C ASN A 72 15.07 0.91 -10.97
N GLY A 73 14.15 0.10 -11.51
CA GLY A 73 14.43 -1.29 -11.87
C GLY A 73 14.66 -2.24 -10.69
N MET A 74 14.21 -1.86 -9.49
CA MET A 74 14.39 -2.67 -8.28
C MET A 74 13.32 -3.75 -8.15
N GLU A 75 13.70 -4.93 -7.69
CA GLU A 75 12.78 -5.96 -7.26
C GLU A 75 12.27 -5.67 -5.85
N ALA A 76 10.97 -5.45 -5.71
CA ALA A 76 10.36 -4.98 -4.47
C ALA A 76 9.64 -6.11 -3.72
N TYR A 77 10.29 -6.72 -2.73
CA TYR A 77 9.68 -7.65 -1.77
C TYR A 77 9.18 -6.87 -0.54
N VAL A 78 8.42 -5.83 -0.79
CA VAL A 78 7.88 -4.94 0.25
C VAL A 78 6.45 -5.33 0.58
N LYS A 79 6.20 -5.60 1.85
CA LYS A 79 4.87 -5.97 2.33
C LYS A 79 3.94 -4.75 2.29
N TYR A 80 2.64 -4.99 2.17
CA TYR A 80 1.60 -3.98 2.28
C TYR A 80 0.67 -4.28 3.46
N ASN A 81 -0.09 -3.28 3.86
CA ASN A 81 -1.09 -3.46 4.91
C ASN A 81 -2.02 -4.64 4.58
N TYR A 82 -2.30 -5.48 5.56
CA TYR A 82 -3.07 -6.72 5.45
C TYR A 82 -2.37 -7.91 4.80
N PHE A 83 -1.19 -7.80 4.19
CA PHE A 83 -0.50 -8.93 3.58
C PHE A 83 -0.46 -10.17 4.48
N HIS A 84 -0.01 -10.02 5.74
CA HIS A 84 0.04 -11.14 6.69
C HIS A 84 -1.35 -11.70 7.06
N MET A 85 -2.36 -10.84 7.09
CA MET A 85 -3.73 -11.28 7.38
C MET A 85 -4.31 -12.08 6.22
N GLU A 86 -4.03 -11.67 4.99
CA GLU A 86 -4.47 -12.35 3.77
C GLU A 86 -3.88 -13.76 3.63
N GLN A 87 -2.70 -14.02 4.23
CA GLN A 87 -2.05 -15.34 4.23
C GLN A 87 -2.67 -16.33 5.23
N ARG A 88 -3.58 -15.89 6.10
CA ARG A 88 -4.20 -16.77 7.09
C ARG A 88 -5.28 -17.64 6.45
N PRO A 89 -5.33 -18.97 6.70
CA PRO A 89 -6.30 -19.87 6.06
C PRO A 89 -7.78 -19.50 6.26
N ARG A 90 -8.09 -18.78 7.35
CA ARG A 90 -9.45 -18.35 7.70
C ARG A 90 -9.72 -16.89 7.37
N PHE A 91 -8.82 -16.21 6.68
CA PHE A 91 -9.02 -14.82 6.30
C PHE A 91 -10.19 -14.70 5.32
N LYS A 92 -11.13 -13.83 5.66
CA LYS A 92 -12.22 -13.44 4.75
C LYS A 92 -12.15 -11.92 4.58
N PRO A 93 -11.98 -11.42 3.34
CA PRO A 93 -12.01 -9.97 3.12
C PRO A 93 -13.38 -9.39 3.48
N ASP A 94 -13.38 -8.24 4.12
CA ASP A 94 -14.63 -7.52 4.42
C ASP A 94 -15.30 -7.07 3.11
N PRO A 95 -16.49 -7.59 2.79
CA PRO A 95 -17.16 -7.28 1.52
C PRO A 95 -17.63 -5.82 1.44
N PHE A 96 -17.60 -5.08 2.55
CA PHE A 96 -18.00 -3.68 2.57
C PHE A 96 -16.83 -2.70 2.42
N LYS A 97 -15.58 -3.17 2.43
CA LYS A 97 -14.42 -2.32 2.10
C LYS A 97 -14.32 -2.09 0.61
N ALA A 98 -14.13 -0.84 0.20
CA ALA A 98 -14.05 -0.44 -1.20
C ALA A 98 -12.96 -1.19 -1.98
N GLU A 99 -11.83 -1.45 -1.34
CA GLU A 99 -10.70 -2.19 -1.92
C GLU A 99 -11.05 -3.63 -2.31
N ASN A 100 -12.08 -4.23 -1.70
CA ASN A 100 -12.54 -5.59 -1.97
C ASN A 100 -13.69 -5.66 -2.99
N PHE A 101 -14.14 -4.51 -3.51
CA PHE A 101 -15.18 -4.53 -4.54
C PHE A 101 -14.62 -5.06 -5.85
N TYR A 102 -15.45 -5.86 -6.55
CA TYR A 102 -15.13 -6.26 -7.90
C TYR A 102 -15.00 -5.02 -8.79
N TYR A 103 -13.93 -4.95 -9.55
CA TYR A 103 -13.66 -3.90 -10.51
C TYR A 103 -13.51 -4.52 -11.90
N ASN A 104 -14.28 -4.02 -12.85
CA ASN A 104 -14.15 -4.36 -14.26
C ASN A 104 -13.28 -3.29 -14.94
N GLU A 105 -12.08 -3.69 -15.38
CA GLU A 105 -11.11 -2.77 -15.99
C GLU A 105 -11.53 -2.36 -17.42
N GLU A 106 -12.15 -3.24 -18.16
CA GLU A 106 -12.57 -3.01 -19.56
C GLU A 106 -13.65 -1.93 -19.66
N HIS A 107 -14.62 -1.95 -18.74
CA HIS A 107 -15.78 -1.06 -18.76
C HIS A 107 -15.73 0.00 -17.64
N ASP A 108 -14.65 0.06 -16.88
CA ASP A 108 -14.38 1.04 -15.82
C ASP A 108 -15.55 1.23 -14.83
N PHE A 109 -15.99 0.13 -14.20
CA PHE A 109 -17.00 0.16 -13.15
C PHE A 109 -16.68 -0.80 -12.01
N CYS A 110 -17.26 -0.51 -10.84
CA CYS A 110 -17.21 -1.41 -9.68
C CYS A 110 -18.58 -2.06 -9.44
N ILE A 111 -18.58 -3.21 -8.76
CA ILE A 111 -19.81 -3.85 -8.27
C ILE A 111 -19.85 -3.70 -6.74
N CYS A 112 -20.92 -3.12 -6.22
CA CYS A 112 -21.13 -3.03 -4.78
C CYS A 112 -21.54 -4.38 -4.18
N PRO A 113 -21.52 -4.58 -2.85
CA PRO A 113 -21.89 -5.85 -2.21
C PRO A 113 -23.31 -6.33 -2.48
N MET A 114 -24.20 -5.45 -2.98
CA MET A 114 -25.58 -5.78 -3.40
C MET A 114 -25.67 -6.11 -4.91
N GLY A 115 -24.56 -6.18 -5.63
CA GLY A 115 -24.54 -6.49 -7.06
C GLY A 115 -24.82 -5.30 -7.99
N GLN A 116 -24.96 -4.07 -7.48
CA GLN A 116 -25.19 -2.90 -8.33
C GLN A 116 -23.89 -2.40 -8.94
N ARG A 117 -23.96 -1.97 -10.19
CA ARG A 117 -22.86 -1.22 -10.83
C ARG A 117 -22.69 0.16 -10.19
N MET A 118 -21.44 0.48 -9.87
CA MET A 118 -21.02 1.81 -9.45
C MET A 118 -20.28 2.46 -10.63
N ARG A 119 -20.79 3.58 -11.12
CA ARG A 119 -20.24 4.27 -12.28
C ARG A 119 -19.14 5.23 -11.85
N ARG A 120 -18.13 5.36 -12.68
CA ARG A 120 -17.11 6.40 -12.50
C ARG A 120 -17.74 7.77 -12.58
N ILE A 121 -17.40 8.65 -11.62
CA ILE A 121 -17.90 10.02 -11.53
C ILE A 121 -16.77 11.06 -11.59
N GLY A 122 -15.52 10.62 -11.69
CA GLY A 122 -14.37 11.50 -11.78
C GLY A 122 -13.12 10.92 -11.12
N THR A 123 -12.12 11.75 -11.01
CA THR A 123 -10.84 11.45 -10.35
C THR A 123 -10.55 12.56 -9.33
N ILE A 124 -9.96 12.21 -8.22
CA ILE A 124 -9.39 13.16 -7.26
C ILE A 124 -7.89 12.96 -7.16
N HIS A 125 -7.19 14.06 -6.93
CA HIS A 125 -5.77 14.07 -6.67
C HIS A 125 -5.54 14.33 -5.20
N VAL A 126 -4.81 13.43 -4.55
CA VAL A 126 -4.50 13.53 -3.11
C VAL A 126 -3.01 13.72 -2.98
N LYS A 127 -2.61 14.87 -2.42
CA LYS A 127 -1.21 15.17 -2.13
C LYS A 127 -0.81 14.55 -0.79
N THR A 128 0.23 13.75 -0.79
CA THR A 128 0.81 13.15 0.42
C THR A 128 1.69 14.15 1.16
N ALA A 129 2.13 13.80 2.37
CA ALA A 129 3.04 14.63 3.15
C ALA A 129 4.43 14.83 2.49
N SER A 130 4.85 13.89 1.63
CA SER A 130 6.07 14.00 0.80
C SER A 130 5.91 14.95 -0.39
N GLY A 131 4.68 15.38 -0.69
CA GLY A 131 4.37 16.14 -1.90
C GLY A 131 3.98 15.29 -3.11
N TYR A 132 4.04 13.95 -3.00
CA TYR A 132 3.59 13.04 -4.04
C TYR A 132 2.10 13.19 -4.31
N VAL A 133 1.70 13.18 -5.59
CA VAL A 133 0.30 13.30 -5.99
C VAL A 133 -0.22 11.93 -6.43
N SER A 134 -1.11 11.38 -5.62
CA SER A 134 -1.81 10.13 -5.87
C SER A 134 -3.15 10.40 -6.58
N GLU A 135 -3.53 9.53 -7.52
CA GLU A 135 -4.79 9.64 -8.25
C GLU A 135 -5.76 8.55 -7.80
N ASN A 136 -6.93 8.98 -7.31
CA ASN A 136 -7.99 8.08 -6.91
C ASN A 136 -9.20 8.25 -7.83
N ALA A 137 -9.60 7.18 -8.51
CA ALA A 137 -10.83 7.14 -9.28
C ALA A 137 -12.04 7.06 -8.33
N ARG A 138 -13.06 7.86 -8.59
CA ARG A 138 -14.29 7.89 -7.78
C ARG A 138 -15.43 7.19 -8.49
N TYR A 139 -16.10 6.30 -7.77
CA TYR A 139 -17.26 5.54 -8.28
C TYR A 139 -18.45 5.75 -7.36
N ARG A 140 -19.63 5.92 -7.95
CA ARG A 140 -20.89 6.13 -7.21
C ARG A 140 -21.90 5.03 -7.54
N ALA A 141 -22.53 4.48 -6.50
CA ALA A 141 -23.66 3.58 -6.63
C ALA A 141 -24.88 4.28 -7.25
N VAL A 142 -25.68 3.53 -8.02
CA VAL A 142 -26.86 4.10 -8.70
C VAL A 142 -27.97 4.38 -7.69
N ARG A 143 -28.25 3.44 -6.78
CA ARG A 143 -29.34 3.58 -5.79
C ARG A 143 -28.98 2.83 -4.50
N CYS A 144 -28.90 3.58 -3.40
CA CYS A 144 -28.70 3.01 -2.06
C CYS A 144 -29.94 3.12 -1.17
N GLU A 145 -30.99 3.82 -1.63
CA GLU A 145 -32.26 3.90 -0.95
C GLU A 145 -32.98 2.55 -1.01
N GLY A 146 -33.55 2.10 0.12
CA GLY A 146 -34.19 0.78 0.22
C GLY A 146 -33.24 -0.42 0.13
N CYS A 147 -31.93 -0.21 0.09
CA CYS A 147 -30.98 -1.30 0.03
C CYS A 147 -30.91 -2.07 1.38
N PRO A 148 -31.14 -3.40 1.40
CA PRO A 148 -31.15 -4.18 2.64
C PRO A 148 -29.79 -4.21 3.34
N LEU A 149 -28.69 -4.01 2.60
CA LEU A 149 -27.33 -3.97 3.15
C LEU A 149 -26.90 -2.56 3.59
N ARG A 150 -27.76 -1.53 3.47
CA ARG A 150 -27.37 -0.15 3.67
C ARG A 150 -26.75 0.11 5.04
N CYS A 151 -27.39 -0.35 6.12
CA CYS A 151 -26.92 -0.09 7.49
C CYS A 151 -25.52 -0.66 7.77
N ARG A 152 -25.13 -1.75 7.09
CA ARG A 152 -23.79 -2.36 7.19
C ARG A 152 -22.81 -1.75 6.20
N CYS A 153 -23.29 -1.30 5.04
CA CYS A 153 -22.46 -0.87 3.92
C CYS A 153 -22.10 0.61 3.99
N PHE A 154 -23.07 1.49 4.29
CA PHE A 154 -22.88 2.93 4.19
C PHE A 154 -23.91 3.71 5.03
N LYS A 155 -23.44 4.45 6.03
CA LYS A 155 -24.30 5.15 7.00
C LYS A 155 -24.70 6.58 6.58
N ALA A 156 -23.91 7.22 5.70
CA ALA A 156 -24.17 8.60 5.29
C ALA A 156 -25.38 8.72 4.35
N LYS A 157 -25.91 9.95 4.21
CA LYS A 157 -27.03 10.24 3.31
C LYS A 157 -26.64 10.04 1.83
N GLY A 158 -27.63 9.75 0.97
CA GLY A 158 -27.44 9.60 -0.48
C GLY A 158 -26.84 8.27 -0.91
N ASN A 159 -26.29 8.24 -2.12
CA ASN A 159 -25.68 7.05 -2.71
C ASN A 159 -24.20 6.93 -2.31
N ARG A 160 -23.76 5.73 -2.02
CA ARG A 160 -22.37 5.47 -1.65
C ARG A 160 -21.42 5.86 -2.78
N THR A 161 -20.41 6.63 -2.42
CA THR A 161 -19.25 6.93 -3.27
C THR A 161 -18.03 6.24 -2.65
N ILE A 162 -17.21 5.64 -3.49
CA ILE A 162 -15.92 5.03 -3.12
C ILE A 162 -14.79 5.64 -3.94
N GLU A 163 -13.59 5.51 -3.43
CA GLU A 163 -12.36 5.94 -4.07
C GLU A 163 -11.44 4.74 -4.21
N LEU A 164 -10.89 4.53 -5.38
CA LEU A 164 -9.95 3.45 -5.68
C LEU A 164 -8.69 4.01 -6.33
N ASN A 165 -7.57 3.62 -5.76
CA ASN A 165 -6.27 3.86 -6.37
C ASN A 165 -5.87 2.64 -7.19
N HIS A 166 -6.05 2.71 -8.51
CA HIS A 166 -5.76 1.59 -9.39
C HIS A 166 -4.27 1.32 -9.53
N ARG A 167 -3.41 2.35 -9.48
CA ARG A 167 -1.95 2.17 -9.51
C ARG A 167 -1.47 1.42 -8.28
N LEU A 168 -1.89 1.84 -7.11
CA LEU A 168 -1.54 1.15 -5.86
C LEU A 168 -2.06 -0.30 -5.85
N ARG A 169 -3.26 -0.56 -6.40
CA ARG A 169 -3.79 -1.93 -6.54
C ARG A 169 -2.87 -2.79 -7.41
N LYS A 170 -2.41 -2.29 -8.55
CA LYS A 170 -1.48 -3.02 -9.44
C LYS A 170 -0.13 -3.27 -8.75
N TYR A 171 0.41 -2.29 -8.04
CA TYR A 171 1.62 -2.49 -7.26
C TYR A 171 1.47 -3.54 -6.15
N ARG A 172 0.36 -3.48 -5.39
CA ARG A 172 0.08 -4.49 -4.35
C ARG A 172 -0.10 -5.89 -4.92
N GLN A 173 -0.75 -6.02 -6.08
CA GLN A 173 -0.89 -7.30 -6.75
C GLN A 173 0.48 -7.85 -7.15
N LYS A 174 1.32 -7.05 -7.80
CA LYS A 174 2.70 -7.42 -8.16
C LYS A 174 3.52 -7.80 -6.92
N ALA A 175 3.45 -6.99 -5.85
CA ALA A 175 4.13 -7.29 -4.60
C ALA A 175 3.65 -8.60 -3.96
N LYS A 176 2.35 -8.89 -4.03
CA LYS A 176 1.78 -10.16 -3.55
C LYS A 176 2.33 -11.35 -4.32
N GLU A 177 2.37 -11.27 -5.64
CA GLU A 177 2.93 -12.32 -6.50
C GLU A 177 4.41 -12.57 -6.17
N GLN A 178 5.20 -11.51 -6.07
CA GLN A 178 6.62 -11.60 -5.68
C GLN A 178 6.80 -12.17 -4.27
N LEU A 179 6.08 -11.66 -3.27
CA LEU A 179 6.18 -12.14 -1.88
C LEU A 179 5.72 -13.59 -1.69
N CYS A 180 4.85 -14.10 -2.56
CA CYS A 180 4.36 -15.48 -2.52
C CYS A 180 5.15 -16.44 -3.42
N SER A 181 6.11 -15.96 -4.22
CA SER A 181 7.02 -16.78 -4.99
C SER A 181 8.01 -17.55 -4.09
N GLU A 182 8.69 -18.55 -4.63
CA GLU A 182 9.74 -19.29 -3.91
C GLU A 182 10.84 -18.36 -3.38
N GLU A 183 11.26 -17.40 -4.20
CA GLU A 183 12.24 -16.40 -3.84
C GLU A 183 11.73 -15.46 -2.75
N GLY A 184 10.50 -14.98 -2.87
CA GLY A 184 9.84 -14.18 -1.85
C GLY A 184 9.69 -14.91 -0.52
N LEU A 185 9.50 -16.24 -0.53
CA LEU A 185 9.49 -17.05 0.69
C LEU A 185 10.87 -17.11 1.33
N LYS A 186 11.93 -17.25 0.54
CA LYS A 186 13.34 -17.22 1.04
C LYS A 186 13.63 -15.86 1.69
N HIS A 187 13.35 -14.75 1.00
CA HIS A 187 13.56 -13.39 1.53
C HIS A 187 12.76 -13.13 2.82
N ARG A 188 11.51 -13.61 2.90
CA ARG A 188 10.69 -13.46 4.11
C ARG A 188 11.18 -14.32 5.28
N GLY A 189 11.89 -15.41 5.01
CA GLY A 189 12.46 -16.31 6.01
C GLY A 189 13.81 -15.83 6.55
N GLN A 190 14.50 -14.96 5.84
CA GLN A 190 15.74 -14.35 6.28
C GLN A 190 15.41 -13.37 7.42
N ARG A 191 15.77 -13.73 8.64
CA ARG A 191 15.73 -12.81 9.79
C ARG A 191 17.05 -12.05 9.79
N CYS A 192 16.93 -10.73 9.78
CA CYS A 192 18.07 -9.86 10.06
C CYS A 192 18.50 -9.99 11.52
#